data_8385ab6e0eb9a821a10281a2343d7129
#
_entry.id   8385ab6e0eb9a821a10281a2343d7129
#
_cell.length_a   1.000
_cell.length_b   1.000
_cell.length_c   1.000
_cell.angle_alpha   90.00
_cell.angle_beta   90.00
_cell.angle_gamma   90.00
#
_symmetry.space_group_name_H-M   'P 1'
#
loop_
_entity.id
_entity.type
_entity.pdbx_description
1 polymer ?
#
loop_
_entity_poly.entity_id
_entity_poly.type
_entity_poly.pdbx_seq_one_letter_code
_entity_poly.pdbx_strand_id
1 'polypeptide(L)'
;MGIPSISPYKMPGIENLPENKVDWKIEPNRAVLLIHDMQKYFLNAYDENQSPIIELKQNIKLLKEECKKRGIPVVYSAQPGNQSPKDRALLTDFWGVGLEDKPEYTDIIEEISPDEGDMVLTKWRYSAFKRTELLEYLQSQGRDQLIICGVYAHIGCLLSACDAFMQDIQPFFVADAVADFSSEFHAMSLNYVSSRCGMTTTASKIVEELKRKEGVAN
;
A
#
# COMPACT_ATOMS: atom_id res chain seq x y z
N MET A 1 -23.77 -4.58 2.60
CA MET A 1 -23.32 -3.23 3.03
C MET A 1 -22.13 -2.86 2.17
N GLY A 2 -22.11 -1.66 1.61
CA GLY A 2 -20.95 -1.14 0.89
C GLY A 2 -19.98 -0.42 1.85
N ILE A 3 -18.88 0.09 1.33
CA ILE A 3 -17.94 0.93 2.08
C ILE A 3 -18.67 2.25 2.42
N PRO A 4 -18.65 2.70 3.70
CA PRO A 4 -19.27 3.96 4.09
C PRO A 4 -18.51 5.14 3.47
N SER A 5 -19.20 6.28 3.26
CA SER A 5 -18.54 7.52 2.86
C SER A 5 -17.51 7.94 3.91
N ILE A 6 -16.34 8.36 3.44
CA ILE A 6 -15.22 8.75 4.26
C ILE A 6 -15.15 10.28 4.33
N SER A 7 -15.24 10.82 5.54
CA SER A 7 -15.09 12.27 5.75
C SER A 7 -13.65 12.71 5.48
N PRO A 8 -13.45 13.86 4.82
CA PRO A 8 -12.12 14.42 4.61
C PRO A 8 -11.36 14.61 5.92
N TYR A 9 -10.06 14.33 5.89
CA TYR A 9 -9.14 14.62 6.99
C TYR A 9 -7.76 14.98 6.43
N LYS A 10 -6.97 15.72 7.20
CA LYS A 10 -5.63 16.16 6.78
C LYS A 10 -4.70 14.95 6.66
N MET A 11 -4.05 14.80 5.50
CA MET A 11 -3.00 13.80 5.29
C MET A 11 -1.85 14.04 6.30
N PRO A 12 -1.39 12.99 7.03
CA PRO A 12 -0.22 13.13 7.90
C PRO A 12 1.04 13.49 7.13
N GLY A 13 1.78 14.47 7.67
CA GLY A 13 3.10 14.82 7.16
C GLY A 13 4.23 14.28 8.05
N ILE A 14 5.45 14.72 7.75
CA ILE A 14 6.66 14.29 8.48
C ILE A 14 6.59 14.61 9.98
N GLU A 15 5.93 15.70 10.32
CA GLU A 15 5.73 16.17 11.71
C GLU A 15 4.78 15.28 12.52
N ASN A 16 4.00 14.44 11.84
CA ASN A 16 3.02 13.54 12.46
C ASN A 16 3.56 12.10 12.60
N LEU A 17 4.77 11.82 12.10
CA LEU A 17 5.34 10.48 12.19
C LEU A 17 5.64 10.10 13.64
N PRO A 18 5.20 8.92 14.08
CA PRO A 18 5.64 8.38 15.35
C PRO A 18 7.14 8.04 15.31
N GLU A 19 7.78 7.99 16.48
CA GLU A 19 9.16 7.52 16.59
C GLU A 19 9.26 6.05 16.16
N ASN A 20 10.18 5.78 15.24
CA ASN A 20 10.47 4.41 14.80
C ASN A 20 11.41 3.70 15.80
N LYS A 21 11.14 2.44 16.08
CA LYS A 21 12.05 1.58 16.88
C LYS A 21 13.26 1.10 16.11
N VAL A 22 13.24 1.20 14.79
CA VAL A 22 14.31 0.73 13.90
C VAL A 22 14.79 1.86 13.01
N ASP A 23 16.03 1.76 12.54
CA ASP A 23 16.65 2.73 11.62
C ASP A 23 17.07 2.02 10.32
N TRP A 24 16.12 1.33 9.70
CA TRP A 24 16.36 0.67 8.42
C TRP A 24 16.49 1.69 7.30
N LYS A 25 17.25 1.32 6.27
CA LYS A 25 17.44 2.13 5.06
C LYS A 25 16.94 1.36 3.85
N ILE A 26 16.23 2.05 2.96
CA ILE A 26 15.75 1.44 1.72
C ILE A 26 16.93 1.19 0.78
N GLU A 27 16.99 -0.02 0.24
CA GLU A 27 17.97 -0.45 -0.74
C GLU A 27 17.29 -0.84 -2.05
N PRO A 28 17.61 -0.16 -3.17
CA PRO A 28 16.89 -0.39 -4.44
C PRO A 28 16.92 -1.85 -4.90
N ASN A 29 18.02 -2.58 -4.65
CA ASN A 29 18.16 -3.99 -5.03
C ASN A 29 17.42 -4.95 -4.07
N ARG A 30 16.96 -4.48 -2.92
CA ARG A 30 16.20 -5.27 -1.92
C ARG A 30 14.73 -4.92 -1.88
N ALA A 31 14.35 -3.73 -2.34
CA ALA A 31 13.00 -3.19 -2.19
C ALA A 31 12.04 -3.62 -3.29
N VAL A 32 10.75 -3.76 -2.95
CA VAL A 32 9.60 -3.85 -3.84
C VAL A 32 8.58 -2.80 -3.39
N LEU A 33 7.94 -2.10 -4.31
CA LEU A 33 6.82 -1.20 -4.03
C LEU A 33 5.50 -1.98 -4.13
N LEU A 34 4.74 -2.05 -3.05
CA LEU A 34 3.37 -2.57 -3.04
C LEU A 34 2.37 -1.41 -3.06
N ILE A 35 1.59 -1.32 -4.15
CA ILE A 35 0.45 -0.41 -4.28
C ILE A 35 -0.82 -1.21 -3.96
N HIS A 36 -1.39 -0.98 -2.77
CA HIS A 36 -2.43 -1.80 -2.19
C HIS A 36 -3.82 -1.27 -2.50
N ASP A 37 -4.64 -2.07 -3.21
CA ASP A 37 -6.09 -1.88 -3.46
C ASP A 37 -6.50 -0.49 -3.95
N MET A 38 -5.73 0.12 -4.83
CA MET A 38 -6.03 1.44 -5.41
C MET A 38 -7.06 1.35 -6.55
N GLN A 39 -8.10 0.54 -6.34
CA GLN A 39 -9.24 0.35 -7.24
C GLN A 39 -10.30 1.42 -7.03
N LYS A 40 -11.01 1.79 -8.10
CA LYS A 40 -12.10 2.78 -8.08
C LYS A 40 -13.13 2.51 -6.99
N TYR A 41 -13.51 1.23 -6.77
CA TYR A 41 -14.44 0.83 -5.71
C TYR A 41 -14.08 1.35 -4.32
N PHE A 42 -12.80 1.25 -3.95
CA PHE A 42 -12.33 1.68 -2.63
C PHE A 42 -12.19 3.19 -2.54
N LEU A 43 -11.83 3.83 -3.65
CA LEU A 43 -11.57 5.27 -3.68
C LEU A 43 -12.85 6.10 -3.82
N ASN A 44 -13.91 5.54 -4.40
CA ASN A 44 -15.22 6.19 -4.49
C ASN A 44 -15.85 6.52 -3.12
N ALA A 45 -15.31 5.97 -2.02
CA ALA A 45 -15.74 6.31 -0.67
C ALA A 45 -15.23 7.68 -0.19
N TYR A 46 -14.19 8.22 -0.84
CA TYR A 46 -13.61 9.54 -0.52
C TYR A 46 -14.21 10.65 -1.39
N ASP A 47 -14.11 11.89 -0.90
CA ASP A 47 -14.29 13.08 -1.74
C ASP A 47 -13.01 13.28 -2.57
N GLU A 48 -13.10 13.11 -3.88
CA GLU A 48 -11.96 13.15 -4.80
C GLU A 48 -11.20 14.48 -4.84
N ASN A 49 -11.83 15.57 -4.36
CA ASN A 49 -11.30 16.93 -4.38
C ASN A 49 -10.75 17.40 -3.04
N GLN A 50 -10.65 16.50 -2.06
CA GLN A 50 -10.21 16.83 -0.71
C GLN A 50 -9.11 15.87 -0.21
N SER A 51 -8.38 16.33 0.82
CA SER A 51 -7.46 15.48 1.57
C SER A 51 -8.24 14.37 2.31
N PRO A 52 -7.70 13.15 2.39
CA PRO A 52 -6.33 12.73 2.07
C PRO A 52 -6.14 12.23 0.63
N ILE A 53 -7.19 12.14 -0.20
CA ILE A 53 -7.13 11.41 -1.48
C ILE A 53 -6.25 12.10 -2.53
N ILE A 54 -6.18 13.43 -2.49
CA ILE A 54 -5.33 14.20 -3.42
C ILE A 54 -3.87 13.86 -3.19
N GLU A 55 -3.41 13.98 -1.94
CA GLU A 55 -2.03 13.69 -1.55
C GLU A 55 -1.69 12.22 -1.75
N LEU A 56 -2.62 11.32 -1.41
CA LEU A 56 -2.46 9.89 -1.63
C LEU A 56 -2.11 9.57 -3.08
N LYS A 57 -2.90 10.03 -4.03
CA LYS A 57 -2.68 9.81 -5.46
C LYS A 57 -1.34 10.38 -5.93
N GLN A 58 -1.04 11.63 -5.52
CA GLN A 58 0.21 12.31 -5.90
C GLN A 58 1.44 11.58 -5.36
N ASN A 59 1.42 11.17 -4.10
CA ASN A 59 2.53 10.51 -3.45
C ASN A 59 2.75 9.09 -3.97
N ILE A 60 1.69 8.32 -4.25
CA ILE A 60 1.81 7.00 -4.88
C ILE A 60 2.39 7.12 -6.29
N LYS A 61 1.93 8.09 -7.09
CA LYS A 61 2.49 8.36 -8.42
C LYS A 61 3.98 8.68 -8.34
N LEU A 62 4.37 9.58 -7.44
CA LEU A 62 5.77 9.93 -7.19
C LEU A 62 6.61 8.69 -6.83
N LEU A 63 6.14 7.86 -5.89
CA LEU A 63 6.83 6.64 -5.49
C LEU A 63 6.97 5.66 -6.65
N LYS A 64 5.90 5.44 -7.43
CA LYS A 64 5.91 4.57 -8.60
C LYS A 64 6.98 5.00 -9.59
N GLU A 65 6.99 6.28 -9.98
CA GLU A 65 7.94 6.84 -10.93
C GLU A 65 9.40 6.72 -10.43
N GLU A 66 9.65 7.06 -9.18
CA GLU A 66 11.00 7.02 -8.59
C GLU A 66 11.49 5.57 -8.36
N CYS A 67 10.61 4.65 -7.99
CA CYS A 67 10.94 3.24 -7.90
C CYS A 67 11.33 2.65 -9.28
N LYS A 68 10.52 2.91 -10.31
CA LYS A 68 10.79 2.42 -11.67
C LYS A 68 12.10 2.94 -12.25
N LYS A 69 12.42 4.22 -12.05
CA LYS A 69 13.70 4.81 -12.47
C LYS A 69 14.92 4.05 -11.89
N ARG A 70 14.75 3.35 -10.77
CA ARG A 70 15.81 2.63 -10.04
C ARG A 70 15.71 1.12 -10.11
N GLY A 71 14.86 0.59 -10.99
CA GLY A 71 14.66 -0.84 -11.15
C GLY A 71 14.06 -1.51 -9.91
N ILE A 72 13.33 -0.75 -9.08
CA ILE A 72 12.52 -1.31 -7.99
C ILE A 72 11.22 -1.79 -8.59
N PRO A 73 10.89 -3.09 -8.52
CA PRO A 73 9.66 -3.63 -9.05
C PRO A 73 8.43 -3.02 -8.36
N VAL A 74 7.37 -2.83 -9.14
CA VAL A 74 6.07 -2.37 -8.65
C VAL A 74 5.10 -3.54 -8.70
N VAL A 75 4.44 -3.79 -7.57
CA VAL A 75 3.44 -4.84 -7.40
C VAL A 75 2.15 -4.18 -6.94
N TYR A 76 1.06 -4.56 -7.55
CA TYR A 76 -0.28 -4.12 -7.18
C TYR A 76 -1.05 -5.24 -6.52
N SER A 77 -1.94 -4.91 -5.60
CA SER A 77 -3.00 -5.82 -5.19
C SER A 77 -4.35 -5.30 -5.64
N ALA A 78 -5.20 -6.19 -6.15
CA ALA A 78 -6.54 -5.85 -6.59
C ALA A 78 -7.52 -6.98 -6.26
N GLN A 79 -8.67 -6.65 -5.68
CA GLN A 79 -9.73 -7.62 -5.44
C GLN A 79 -10.49 -7.89 -6.75
N PRO A 80 -10.75 -9.16 -7.09
CA PRO A 80 -11.59 -9.49 -8.24
C PRO A 80 -13.06 -9.16 -7.94
N GLY A 81 -13.80 -8.77 -8.96
CA GLY A 81 -15.24 -8.63 -8.88
C GLY A 81 -15.96 -9.96 -8.75
N ASN A 82 -17.22 -9.93 -8.31
CA ASN A 82 -18.13 -11.08 -8.24
C ASN A 82 -17.51 -12.31 -7.58
N GLN A 83 -16.78 -12.13 -6.48
CA GLN A 83 -16.17 -13.25 -5.75
C GLN A 83 -17.24 -14.27 -5.34
N SER A 84 -16.93 -15.56 -5.54
CA SER A 84 -17.80 -16.62 -5.07
C SER A 84 -17.94 -16.60 -3.53
N PRO A 85 -19.07 -17.05 -2.96
CA PRO A 85 -19.22 -17.15 -1.51
C PRO A 85 -18.09 -17.95 -0.84
N LYS A 86 -17.56 -18.97 -1.52
CA LYS A 86 -16.44 -19.78 -1.05
C LYS A 86 -15.13 -18.99 -0.98
N ASP A 87 -14.86 -18.15 -1.97
CA ASP A 87 -13.63 -17.37 -2.04
C ASP A 87 -13.70 -16.16 -1.11
N ARG A 88 -14.85 -15.48 -1.05
CA ARG A 88 -15.05 -14.35 -0.17
C ARG A 88 -15.13 -14.74 1.31
N ALA A 89 -15.77 -15.87 1.61
CA ALA A 89 -15.84 -16.47 2.95
C ALA A 89 -16.22 -15.42 4.04
N LEU A 90 -15.47 -15.36 5.14
CA LEU A 90 -15.75 -14.44 6.28
C LEU A 90 -15.77 -12.95 5.92
N LEU A 91 -15.17 -12.54 4.80
CA LEU A 91 -15.30 -11.15 4.35
C LEU A 91 -16.75 -10.75 4.06
N THR A 92 -17.61 -11.74 3.75
CA THR A 92 -19.04 -11.50 3.53
C THR A 92 -19.74 -10.98 4.79
N ASP A 93 -19.34 -11.45 5.97
CA ASP A 93 -19.98 -11.09 7.25
C ASP A 93 -19.71 -9.61 7.62
N PHE A 94 -18.56 -9.08 7.21
CA PHE A 94 -18.14 -7.70 7.49
C PHE A 94 -18.46 -6.73 6.35
N TRP A 95 -18.29 -7.16 5.09
CA TRP A 95 -18.29 -6.28 3.91
C TRP A 95 -19.33 -6.66 2.85
N GLY A 96 -20.20 -7.66 3.13
CA GLY A 96 -21.17 -8.15 2.17
C GLY A 96 -20.51 -8.83 0.96
N VAL A 97 -21.22 -8.85 -0.16
CA VAL A 97 -20.81 -9.58 -1.38
C VAL A 97 -19.54 -9.03 -2.06
N GLY A 98 -19.12 -7.83 -1.69
CA GLY A 98 -17.96 -7.17 -2.31
C GLY A 98 -18.29 -6.39 -3.57
N LEU A 99 -17.26 -6.14 -4.39
CA LEU A 99 -17.39 -5.36 -5.61
C LEU A 99 -17.96 -6.21 -6.76
N GLU A 100 -18.71 -5.56 -7.63
CA GLU A 100 -19.16 -6.15 -8.89
C GLU A 100 -17.99 -6.21 -9.88
N ASP A 101 -18.03 -7.19 -10.81
CA ASP A 101 -17.05 -7.29 -11.89
C ASP A 101 -17.37 -6.32 -13.02
N LYS A 102 -17.08 -5.05 -12.76
CA LYS A 102 -17.26 -3.93 -13.68
C LYS A 102 -16.06 -2.99 -13.61
N PRO A 103 -15.59 -2.43 -14.74
CA PRO A 103 -14.45 -1.51 -14.77
C PRO A 103 -14.56 -0.31 -13.83
N GLU A 104 -15.78 0.18 -13.59
CA GLU A 104 -16.05 1.27 -12.64
C GLU A 104 -15.79 0.92 -11.18
N TYR A 105 -15.57 -0.37 -10.87
CA TYR A 105 -15.23 -0.87 -9.53
C TYR A 105 -13.88 -1.56 -9.50
N THR A 106 -13.61 -2.44 -10.47
CA THR A 106 -12.43 -3.31 -10.46
C THR A 106 -11.15 -2.62 -10.93
N ASP A 107 -11.26 -1.60 -11.80
CA ASP A 107 -10.09 -0.93 -12.34
C ASP A 107 -9.31 -0.19 -11.24
N ILE A 108 -7.99 -0.30 -11.32
CA ILE A 108 -7.07 0.62 -10.64
C ILE A 108 -7.20 1.99 -11.30
N ILE A 109 -7.15 3.06 -10.52
CA ILE A 109 -7.29 4.43 -11.04
C ILE A 109 -6.22 4.74 -12.10
N GLU A 110 -6.60 5.52 -13.10
CA GLU A 110 -5.77 5.77 -14.30
C GLU A 110 -4.40 6.39 -13.96
N GLU A 111 -4.38 7.32 -13.01
CA GLU A 111 -3.16 8.09 -12.65
C GLU A 111 -1.99 7.23 -12.15
N ILE A 112 -2.29 6.02 -11.68
CA ILE A 112 -1.31 5.07 -11.15
C ILE A 112 -1.54 3.65 -11.68
N SER A 113 -2.21 3.50 -12.82
CA SER A 113 -2.46 2.20 -13.45
C SER A 113 -1.17 1.40 -13.66
N PRO A 114 -1.22 0.06 -13.60
CA PRO A 114 -0.06 -0.77 -13.87
C PRO A 114 0.50 -0.53 -15.29
N ASP A 115 1.82 -0.49 -15.40
CA ASP A 115 2.50 -0.49 -16.70
C ASP A 115 2.78 -1.93 -17.16
N GLU A 116 3.19 -2.09 -18.42
CA GLU A 116 3.63 -3.39 -18.92
C GLU A 116 4.79 -3.95 -18.07
N GLY A 117 4.63 -5.17 -17.60
CA GLY A 117 5.60 -5.86 -16.72
C GLY A 117 5.38 -5.67 -15.23
N ASP A 118 4.46 -4.80 -14.80
CA ASP A 118 4.08 -4.71 -13.39
C ASP A 118 3.25 -5.92 -12.98
N MET A 119 3.46 -6.43 -11.76
CA MET A 119 2.72 -7.55 -11.23
C MET A 119 1.41 -7.08 -10.60
N VAL A 120 0.29 -7.73 -10.94
CA VAL A 120 -1.00 -7.47 -10.31
C VAL A 120 -1.47 -8.74 -9.59
N LEU A 121 -1.46 -8.71 -8.26
CA LEU A 121 -1.90 -9.82 -7.41
C LEU A 121 -3.43 -9.85 -7.30
N THR A 122 -4.03 -11.00 -7.50
CA THR A 122 -5.43 -11.22 -7.15
C THR A 122 -5.57 -11.35 -5.64
N LYS A 123 -6.18 -10.34 -5.03
CA LYS A 123 -6.26 -10.25 -3.58
C LYS A 123 -7.54 -10.88 -3.02
N TRP A 124 -7.38 -11.81 -2.10
CA TRP A 124 -8.46 -12.58 -1.50
C TRP A 124 -8.73 -12.26 -0.04
N ARG A 125 -7.77 -11.65 0.67
CA ARG A 125 -7.83 -11.36 2.10
C ARG A 125 -7.26 -9.98 2.38
N TYR A 126 -7.25 -9.53 3.62
CA TYR A 126 -6.71 -8.21 3.97
C TYR A 126 -5.24 -8.07 3.62
N SER A 127 -4.41 -9.03 4.06
CA SER A 127 -3.00 -9.02 3.70
C SER A 127 -2.77 -9.41 2.24
N ALA A 128 -1.87 -8.68 1.58
CA ALA A 128 -1.43 -8.96 0.22
C ALA A 128 -0.62 -10.26 0.10
N PHE A 129 -0.14 -10.83 1.20
CA PHE A 129 0.55 -12.13 1.22
C PHE A 129 -0.41 -13.32 1.22
N LYS A 130 -1.65 -13.12 1.68
CA LYS A 130 -2.54 -14.24 1.94
C LYS A 130 -3.23 -14.75 0.67
N ARG A 131 -2.89 -15.98 0.26
CA ARG A 131 -3.39 -16.64 -0.95
C ARG A 131 -2.99 -15.91 -2.23
N THR A 132 -1.77 -15.36 -2.25
CA THR A 132 -1.15 -14.71 -3.42
C THR A 132 0.28 -15.21 -3.57
N GLU A 133 0.92 -14.85 -4.67
CA GLU A 133 2.30 -15.19 -4.99
C GLU A 133 3.31 -14.14 -4.50
N LEU A 134 2.92 -13.19 -3.63
CA LEU A 134 3.79 -12.07 -3.24
C LEU A 134 5.07 -12.55 -2.54
N LEU A 135 4.97 -13.53 -1.64
CA LEU A 135 6.15 -14.06 -0.94
C LEU A 135 7.11 -14.75 -1.90
N GLU A 136 6.59 -15.64 -2.73
CA GLU A 136 7.37 -16.36 -3.75
C GLU A 136 8.03 -15.37 -4.73
N TYR A 137 7.31 -14.32 -5.10
CA TYR A 137 7.86 -13.27 -5.95
C TYR A 137 9.04 -12.56 -5.31
N LEU A 138 8.89 -12.07 -4.06
CA LEU A 138 9.97 -11.43 -3.32
C LEU A 138 11.21 -12.35 -3.20
N GLN A 139 11.00 -13.59 -2.82
CA GLN A 139 12.06 -14.59 -2.66
C GLN A 139 12.77 -14.89 -4.00
N SER A 140 12.02 -15.06 -5.09
CA SER A 140 12.58 -15.30 -6.41
C SER A 140 13.44 -14.16 -6.94
N GLN A 141 13.14 -12.93 -6.52
CA GLN A 141 13.90 -11.73 -6.87
C GLN A 141 15.04 -11.45 -5.87
N GLY A 142 15.19 -12.26 -4.82
CA GLY A 142 16.16 -12.02 -3.74
C GLY A 142 15.91 -10.71 -2.98
N ARG A 143 14.63 -10.32 -2.82
CA ARG A 143 14.21 -9.05 -2.21
C ARG A 143 13.53 -9.28 -0.87
N ASP A 144 13.86 -8.46 0.11
CA ASP A 144 13.40 -8.58 1.49
C ASP A 144 13.02 -7.23 2.13
N GLN A 145 12.72 -6.23 1.29
CA GLN A 145 12.16 -4.95 1.71
C GLN A 145 10.88 -4.66 0.95
N LEU A 146 9.83 -4.21 1.66
CA LEU A 146 8.53 -3.91 1.09
C LEU A 146 8.10 -2.48 1.42
N ILE A 147 8.02 -1.60 0.41
CA ILE A 147 7.47 -0.26 0.53
C ILE A 147 5.97 -0.39 0.34
N ILE A 148 5.17 0.03 1.34
CA ILE A 148 3.71 -0.17 1.34
C ILE A 148 3.00 1.17 1.24
N CYS A 149 2.13 1.30 0.24
CA CYS A 149 1.21 2.42 0.03
C CYS A 149 -0.17 1.93 -0.42
N GLY A 150 -1.19 2.81 -0.39
CA GLY A 150 -2.56 2.50 -0.83
C GLY A 150 -3.60 2.52 0.29
N VAL A 151 -4.67 1.74 0.15
CA VAL A 151 -5.81 1.72 1.08
C VAL A 151 -6.20 0.30 1.52
N TYR A 152 -6.80 0.14 2.69
CA TYR A 152 -6.93 1.08 3.81
C TYR A 152 -5.78 0.84 4.79
N ALA A 153 -5.28 1.92 5.39
CA ALA A 153 -4.08 1.87 6.22
C ALA A 153 -4.19 0.85 7.37
N HIS A 154 -5.26 0.89 8.18
CA HIS A 154 -5.43 0.01 9.35
C HIS A 154 -5.88 -1.42 8.99
N ILE A 155 -6.28 -1.68 7.75
CA ILE A 155 -6.73 -3.01 7.32
C ILE A 155 -5.65 -3.67 6.45
N GLY A 156 -5.75 -3.50 5.12
CA GLY A 156 -4.92 -4.23 4.19
C GLY A 156 -3.45 -3.86 4.26
N CYS A 157 -3.14 -2.55 4.36
CA CYS A 157 -1.76 -2.09 4.45
C CYS A 157 -1.09 -2.54 5.76
N LEU A 158 -1.75 -2.35 6.91
CA LEU A 158 -1.24 -2.78 8.21
C LEU A 158 -1.02 -4.29 8.27
N LEU A 159 -2.02 -5.08 7.85
CA LEU A 159 -1.90 -6.53 7.91
C LEU A 159 -0.86 -7.07 6.91
N SER A 160 -0.67 -6.40 5.78
CA SER A 160 0.44 -6.72 4.87
C SER A 160 1.81 -6.38 5.49
N ALA A 161 1.92 -5.27 6.24
CA ALA A 161 3.14 -4.94 6.98
C ALA A 161 3.43 -5.96 8.09
N CYS A 162 2.41 -6.38 8.84
CA CYS A 162 2.56 -7.43 9.87
C CYS A 162 2.99 -8.77 9.26
N ASP A 163 2.38 -9.18 8.14
CA ASP A 163 2.75 -10.43 7.47
C ASP A 163 4.16 -10.35 6.88
N ALA A 164 4.56 -9.22 6.28
CA ALA A 164 5.93 -9.00 5.83
C ALA A 164 6.94 -9.21 6.97
N PHE A 165 6.70 -8.55 8.12
CA PHE A 165 7.56 -8.68 9.30
C PHE A 165 7.66 -10.14 9.78
N MET A 166 6.54 -10.89 9.81
CA MET A 166 6.54 -12.30 10.21
C MET A 166 7.23 -13.23 9.20
N GLN A 167 7.59 -12.72 8.03
CA GLN A 167 8.33 -13.41 6.96
C GLN A 167 9.77 -12.90 6.82
N ASP A 168 10.27 -12.15 7.82
CA ASP A 168 11.59 -11.51 7.83
C ASP A 168 11.82 -10.51 6.67
N ILE A 169 10.73 -9.92 6.15
CA ILE A 169 10.75 -8.85 5.17
C ILE A 169 10.57 -7.52 5.90
N GLN A 170 11.44 -6.54 5.64
CA GLN A 170 11.40 -5.21 6.27
C GLN A 170 10.32 -4.32 5.65
N PRO A 171 9.19 -4.03 6.33
CA PRO A 171 8.18 -3.14 5.77
C PRO A 171 8.49 -1.66 6.05
N PHE A 172 8.38 -0.86 5.01
CA PHE A 172 8.41 0.60 5.03
C PHE A 172 7.00 1.12 4.73
N PHE A 173 6.34 1.64 5.75
CA PHE A 173 4.96 2.08 5.67
C PHE A 173 4.92 3.59 5.38
N VAL A 174 4.39 3.98 4.21
CA VAL A 174 4.49 5.35 3.72
C VAL A 174 3.32 6.17 4.21
N ALA A 175 3.52 6.95 5.28
CA ALA A 175 2.47 7.64 6.01
C ALA A 175 1.62 8.59 5.16
N ASP A 176 2.23 9.30 4.23
CA ASP A 176 1.56 10.25 3.33
C ASP A 176 1.17 9.61 1.97
N ALA A 177 1.32 8.28 1.86
CA ALA A 177 0.88 7.48 0.72
C ALA A 177 0.00 6.29 1.12
N VAL A 178 -0.54 6.27 2.34
CA VAL A 178 -1.66 5.44 2.74
C VAL A 178 -2.83 6.31 3.17
N ALA A 179 -4.07 5.79 3.12
CA ALA A 179 -5.24 6.51 3.63
C ALA A 179 -6.22 5.53 4.30
N ASP A 180 -7.14 6.08 5.09
CA ASP A 180 -8.04 5.29 5.92
C ASP A 180 -9.44 5.89 6.02
N PHE A 181 -10.33 5.24 6.78
CA PHE A 181 -11.69 5.71 7.06
C PHE A 181 -11.71 6.96 7.94
N SER A 182 -10.67 7.19 8.72
CA SER A 182 -10.52 8.40 9.53
C SER A 182 -9.06 8.66 9.89
N SER A 183 -8.78 9.87 10.37
CA SER A 183 -7.46 10.27 10.89
C SER A 183 -7.02 9.39 12.07
N GLU A 184 -7.96 8.93 12.91
CA GLU A 184 -7.69 8.08 14.07
C GLU A 184 -7.20 6.69 13.65
N PHE A 185 -7.86 6.05 12.69
CA PHE A 185 -7.42 4.77 12.15
C PHE A 185 -6.09 4.88 11.41
N HIS A 186 -5.90 5.97 10.67
CA HIS A 186 -4.64 6.28 10.03
C HIS A 186 -3.50 6.40 11.06
N ALA A 187 -3.66 7.25 12.08
CA ALA A 187 -2.68 7.43 13.16
C ALA A 187 -2.43 6.13 13.94
N MET A 188 -3.48 5.35 14.20
CA MET A 188 -3.36 4.04 14.87
C MET A 188 -2.45 3.10 14.07
N SER A 189 -2.63 3.02 12.75
CA SER A 189 -1.80 2.16 11.89
C SER A 189 -0.34 2.60 11.89
N LEU A 190 -0.05 3.90 11.82
CA LEU A 190 1.30 4.44 11.90
C LEU A 190 1.98 4.08 13.22
N ASN A 191 1.28 4.29 14.35
CA ASN A 191 1.77 3.95 15.68
C ASN A 191 2.03 2.45 15.85
N TYR A 192 1.15 1.61 15.30
CA TYR A 192 1.33 0.16 15.37
C TYR A 192 2.58 -0.27 14.59
N VAL A 193 2.70 0.15 13.33
CA VAL A 193 3.82 -0.24 12.47
C VAL A 193 5.16 0.21 13.08
N SER A 194 5.31 1.50 13.44
CA SER A 194 6.57 2.05 13.98
C SER A 194 7.02 1.36 15.26
N SER A 195 6.06 0.87 16.05
CA SER A 195 6.34 0.29 17.37
C SER A 195 6.42 -1.24 17.38
N ARG A 196 5.95 -1.95 16.34
CA ARG A 196 5.78 -3.42 16.38
C ARG A 196 6.35 -4.18 15.20
N CYS A 197 6.26 -3.67 13.97
CA CYS A 197 6.54 -4.53 12.82
C CYS A 197 7.25 -3.84 11.65
N GLY A 198 7.48 -2.52 11.67
CA GLY A 198 8.07 -1.85 10.52
C GLY A 198 8.58 -0.46 10.82
N MET A 199 8.87 0.26 9.76
CA MET A 199 9.32 1.64 9.80
C MET A 199 8.32 2.54 9.09
N THR A 200 7.87 3.61 9.75
CA THR A 200 7.05 4.66 9.14
C THR A 200 7.92 5.72 8.51
N THR A 201 7.55 6.16 7.32
CA THR A 201 8.29 7.17 6.55
C THR A 201 7.34 7.98 5.69
N THR A 202 7.85 8.93 4.89
CA THR A 202 7.08 9.68 3.89
C THR A 202 7.62 9.41 2.48
N ALA A 203 6.79 9.66 1.47
CA ALA A 203 7.19 9.53 0.07
C ALA A 203 8.44 10.38 -0.25
N SER A 204 8.49 11.61 0.25
CA SER A 204 9.64 12.50 0.06
C SER A 204 10.93 11.95 0.67
N LYS A 205 10.86 11.38 1.88
CA LYS A 205 12.04 10.74 2.52
C LYS A 205 12.55 9.54 1.73
N ILE A 206 11.65 8.68 1.24
CA ILE A 206 12.03 7.56 0.37
C ILE A 206 12.76 8.06 -0.86
N VAL A 207 12.21 9.05 -1.55
CA VAL A 207 12.83 9.63 -2.74
C VAL A 207 14.19 10.24 -2.46
N GLU A 208 14.36 10.92 -1.33
CA GLU A 208 15.67 11.44 -0.90
C GLU A 208 16.68 10.33 -0.64
N GLU A 209 16.30 9.26 0.06
CA GLU A 209 17.17 8.12 0.34
C GLU A 209 17.61 7.42 -0.95
N LEU A 210 16.68 7.22 -1.87
CA LEU A 210 16.95 6.61 -3.16
C LEU A 210 17.91 7.47 -4.02
N LYS A 211 17.77 8.79 -4.01
CA LYS A 211 18.69 9.72 -4.73
C LYS A 211 20.09 9.76 -4.14
N ARG A 212 20.24 9.72 -2.82
CA ARG A 212 21.57 9.73 -2.17
C ARG A 212 22.43 8.53 -2.56
N LYS A 213 21.83 7.38 -2.80
CA LYS A 213 22.55 6.16 -3.19
C LYS A 213 23.07 6.20 -4.64
N GLU A 214 22.46 6.98 -5.52
CA GLU A 214 23.00 7.19 -6.87
C GLU A 214 24.29 8.02 -6.88
N GLY A 215 24.44 8.97 -5.94
CA GLY A 215 25.64 9.82 -5.83
C GLY A 215 26.87 9.16 -5.20
N VAL A 216 26.73 7.94 -4.65
CA VAL A 216 27.85 7.19 -4.02
C VAL A 216 28.38 6.08 -4.93
N ALA A 217 27.70 5.79 -6.03
CA ALA A 217 28.05 4.72 -6.99
C ALA A 217 28.88 5.23 -8.20
N ASN A 218 29.34 6.49 -8.19
CA ASN A 218 30.21 7.10 -9.23
C ASN A 218 31.62 7.36 -8.71
#